data_3dfcd3f58f189e36a136dc363bdbccdf
#
_entry.id   3dfcd3f58f189e36a136dc363bdbccdf
#
_cell.length_a   1.000
_cell.length_b   1.000
_cell.length_c   1.000
_cell.angle_alpha   90.00
_cell.angle_beta   90.00
_cell.angle_gamma   90.00
#
_symmetry.space_group_name_H-M   'P 1'
#
loop_
_entity.id
_entity.type
_entity.pdbx_description
1 polymer ?
#
loop_
_entity_poly.entity_id
_entity_poly.type
_entity_poly.pdbx_seq_one_letter_code
_entity_poly.pdbx_strand_id
1 'polypeptide(L)'
;LSREETPLLDKTLRLTGPRHWDWQPEAAQRTLSAPQPALAVPLRYELAYGGWGFDPGDDASAAPRTHAANPCGSGWFAGAAQGQHPGARHAVEQPFPGPQIEHADAPLSQANHEDARPAGFAPIARFWQPRLALAGTYDDAWRERHRDQPYMDYAEDFDEGFFQYAPADQVVAGGLRGDETLRLSGFFASAPDLEARLPRLWIEALCRGGDGTERSTAMKLDTVHIDLDEMLVHLTWRLTLDQALDTVAVDLFERALPQGIGGAPAAMETIG
;
A
#
# COMPACT_ATOMS: atom_id res chain seq x y z
N LEU A 1 36.99 2.70 -8.17
CA LEU A 1 36.17 1.69 -7.55
C LEU A 1 34.88 2.39 -7.11
N SER A 2 33.83 2.34 -7.95
CA SER A 2 32.50 2.79 -7.57
C SER A 2 32.04 1.90 -6.41
N ARG A 3 31.76 2.48 -5.25
CA ARG A 3 30.99 1.79 -4.22
C ARG A 3 29.60 1.51 -4.83
N GLU A 4 29.25 0.27 -4.96
CA GLU A 4 27.84 -0.08 -5.16
C GLU A 4 27.07 0.47 -3.95
N GLU A 5 26.29 1.49 -4.19
CA GLU A 5 25.40 2.02 -3.14
C GLU A 5 24.30 0.97 -2.93
N THR A 6 24.16 0.51 -1.70
CA THR A 6 23.05 -0.39 -1.34
C THR A 6 21.73 0.36 -1.56
N PRO A 7 20.78 -0.19 -2.32
CA PRO A 7 19.50 0.47 -2.54
C PRO A 7 18.77 0.67 -1.22
N LEU A 8 18.08 1.80 -1.06
CA LEU A 8 17.21 2.07 0.09
C LEU A 8 15.99 1.16 0.09
N LEU A 9 15.56 0.75 -1.10
CA LEU A 9 14.44 -0.11 -1.33
C LEU A 9 14.68 -0.89 -2.63
N ASP A 10 14.49 -2.20 -2.57
CA ASP A 10 14.49 -3.07 -3.74
C ASP A 10 13.26 -3.97 -3.68
N LYS A 11 12.43 -3.90 -4.71
CA LYS A 11 11.20 -4.69 -4.80
C LYS A 11 11.06 -5.31 -6.17
N THR A 12 10.94 -6.62 -6.20
CA THR A 12 10.73 -7.40 -7.42
C THR A 12 9.41 -8.17 -7.34
N LEU A 13 8.61 -8.07 -8.39
CA LEU A 13 7.42 -8.89 -8.56
C LEU A 13 7.66 -9.97 -9.60
N ARG A 14 7.10 -11.14 -9.34
CA ARG A 14 6.95 -12.20 -10.31
C ARG A 14 5.60 -12.06 -11.01
N LEU A 15 5.62 -11.94 -12.33
CA LEU A 15 4.43 -11.89 -13.16
C LEU A 15 4.26 -13.21 -13.90
N THR A 16 3.05 -13.74 -13.92
CA THR A 16 2.70 -14.98 -14.62
C THR A 16 1.49 -14.74 -15.50
N GLY A 17 1.35 -15.52 -16.58
CA GLY A 17 0.11 -15.56 -17.32
C GLY A 17 -1.03 -16.20 -16.50
N PRO A 18 -2.26 -16.21 -17.04
CA PRO A 18 -3.42 -16.80 -16.38
C PRO A 18 -3.17 -18.22 -15.91
N ARG A 19 -3.59 -18.53 -14.70
CA ARG A 19 -3.55 -19.87 -14.11
C ARG A 19 -4.73 -20.05 -13.17
N HIS A 20 -4.98 -21.27 -12.74
CA HIS A 20 -6.12 -21.62 -11.91
C HIS A 20 -5.75 -22.68 -10.88
N TRP A 21 -6.56 -22.76 -9.83
CA TRP A 21 -6.52 -23.83 -8.85
C TRP A 21 -7.45 -24.96 -9.26
N ASP A 22 -6.93 -26.18 -9.27
CA ASP A 22 -7.70 -27.40 -9.41
C ASP A 22 -7.85 -28.07 -8.05
N TRP A 23 -9.09 -28.44 -7.71
CA TRP A 23 -9.36 -29.21 -6.53
C TRP A 23 -9.29 -30.72 -6.83
N GLN A 24 -8.57 -31.43 -5.99
CA GLN A 24 -8.45 -32.88 -6.04
C GLN A 24 -9.11 -33.50 -4.80
N PRO A 25 -10.40 -33.88 -4.86
CA PRO A 25 -11.17 -34.35 -3.70
C PRO A 25 -10.53 -35.58 -3.02
N GLU A 26 -9.99 -36.48 -3.82
CA GLU A 26 -9.38 -37.74 -3.34
C GLU A 26 -8.13 -37.51 -2.48
N ALA A 27 -7.41 -36.45 -2.74
CA ALA A 27 -6.21 -36.04 -1.99
C ALA A 27 -6.48 -34.96 -0.96
N ALA A 28 -7.72 -34.43 -0.89
CA ALA A 28 -8.06 -33.21 -0.15
C ALA A 28 -7.09 -32.05 -0.43
N GLN A 29 -6.69 -31.90 -1.70
CA GLN A 29 -5.57 -31.08 -2.09
C GLN A 29 -5.95 -30.14 -3.23
N ARG A 30 -5.32 -28.96 -3.26
CA ARG A 30 -5.39 -28.04 -4.39
C ARG A 30 -4.07 -28.05 -5.15
N THR A 31 -4.15 -27.99 -6.45
CA THR A 31 -2.97 -27.81 -7.30
C THR A 31 -3.12 -26.56 -8.13
N LEU A 32 -2.05 -25.78 -8.21
CA LEU A 32 -2.01 -24.57 -9.04
C LEU A 32 -1.50 -25.00 -10.43
N SER A 33 -2.30 -24.74 -11.48
CA SER A 33 -1.93 -25.04 -12.86
C SER A 33 -0.67 -24.29 -13.29
N ALA A 34 0.00 -24.79 -14.32
CA ALA A 34 1.02 -24.01 -15.01
C ALA A 34 0.40 -22.73 -15.61
N PRO A 35 1.14 -21.61 -15.63
CA PRO A 35 0.64 -20.38 -16.22
C PRO A 35 0.49 -20.52 -17.75
N GLN A 36 -0.55 -19.90 -18.28
CA GLN A 36 -0.72 -19.77 -19.72
C GLN A 36 0.17 -18.62 -20.25
N PRO A 37 0.51 -18.61 -21.54
CA PRO A 37 1.21 -17.47 -22.14
C PRO A 37 0.43 -16.18 -21.98
N ALA A 38 1.14 -15.10 -21.67
CA ALA A 38 0.59 -13.74 -21.64
C ALA A 38 1.61 -12.75 -22.23
N LEU A 39 1.13 -11.76 -22.99
CA LEU A 39 1.99 -10.70 -23.53
C LEU A 39 2.26 -9.61 -22.52
N ALA A 40 1.31 -9.36 -21.62
CA ALA A 40 1.39 -8.38 -20.56
C ALA A 40 0.49 -8.80 -19.38
N VAL A 41 0.86 -8.38 -18.19
CA VAL A 41 0.07 -8.57 -16.96
C VAL A 41 -0.17 -7.20 -16.35
N PRO A 42 -1.41 -6.71 -16.30
CA PRO A 42 -1.72 -5.44 -15.63
C PRO A 42 -1.37 -5.50 -14.14
N LEU A 43 -0.70 -4.47 -13.62
CA LEU A 43 -0.32 -4.40 -12.21
C LEU A 43 -1.49 -3.92 -11.35
N ARG A 44 -2.46 -4.82 -11.12
CA ARG A 44 -3.66 -4.57 -10.33
C ARG A 44 -3.82 -5.61 -9.25
N TYR A 45 -4.36 -5.20 -8.09
CA TYR A 45 -4.58 -6.11 -6.95
C TYR A 45 -5.59 -7.22 -7.25
N GLU A 46 -6.46 -7.07 -8.23
CA GLU A 46 -7.37 -8.13 -8.69
C GLU A 46 -6.63 -9.35 -9.23
N LEU A 47 -5.40 -9.15 -9.71
CA LEU A 47 -4.52 -10.23 -10.19
C LEU A 47 -3.50 -10.70 -9.13
N ALA A 48 -3.46 -10.07 -7.97
CA ALA A 48 -2.66 -10.50 -6.83
C ALA A 48 -3.43 -11.46 -5.94
N TYR A 49 -2.71 -12.17 -5.06
CA TYR A 49 -3.34 -13.08 -4.10
C TYR A 49 -4.33 -12.35 -3.20
N GLY A 50 -5.51 -12.94 -3.00
CA GLY A 50 -6.60 -12.39 -2.24
C GLY A 50 -7.94 -12.87 -2.77
N GLY A 51 -9.02 -12.11 -2.46
CA GLY A 51 -10.37 -12.41 -2.91
C GLY A 51 -11.34 -12.72 -1.79
N TRP A 52 -12.38 -13.44 -2.10
CA TRP A 52 -13.46 -13.79 -1.19
C TRP A 52 -13.96 -15.22 -1.40
N GLY A 53 -14.63 -15.77 -0.40
CA GLY A 53 -15.19 -17.11 -0.46
C GLY A 53 -16.10 -17.39 0.72
N PHE A 54 -16.63 -18.61 0.79
CA PHE A 54 -17.49 -19.10 1.85
C PHE A 54 -16.84 -20.28 2.57
N ASP A 55 -17.16 -20.46 3.85
CA ASP A 55 -16.76 -21.67 4.57
C ASP A 55 -17.62 -22.87 4.16
N PRO A 56 -17.06 -24.10 4.19
CA PRO A 56 -17.78 -25.29 3.79
C PRO A 56 -19.03 -25.61 4.61
N GLY A 57 -19.07 -25.14 5.84
CA GLY A 57 -20.19 -25.38 6.76
C GLY A 57 -21.23 -24.26 6.78
N ASP A 58 -21.02 -23.21 6.00
CA ASP A 58 -21.93 -22.09 5.96
C ASP A 58 -23.30 -22.46 5.36
N ASP A 59 -24.35 -21.86 5.87
CA ASP A 59 -25.69 -21.98 5.27
C ASP A 59 -25.87 -20.98 4.11
N ALA A 60 -27.00 -21.10 3.41
CA ALA A 60 -27.29 -20.26 2.24
C ALA A 60 -27.46 -18.76 2.56
N SER A 61 -27.51 -18.37 3.82
CA SER A 61 -27.62 -16.97 4.28
C SER A 61 -26.29 -16.40 4.75
N ALA A 62 -25.24 -17.21 4.81
CA ALA A 62 -23.92 -16.77 5.28
C ALA A 62 -23.33 -15.67 4.39
N ALA A 63 -22.70 -14.69 5.01
CA ALA A 63 -21.94 -13.68 4.28
C ALA A 63 -20.59 -14.24 3.83
N PRO A 64 -20.10 -13.87 2.64
CA PRO A 64 -18.78 -14.28 2.21
C PRO A 64 -17.70 -13.74 3.13
N ARG A 65 -16.67 -14.53 3.38
CA ARG A 65 -15.43 -14.06 3.98
C ARG A 65 -14.54 -13.46 2.92
N THR A 66 -13.78 -12.46 3.30
CA THR A 66 -12.85 -11.78 2.42
C THR A 66 -11.43 -11.82 2.96
N HIS A 67 -10.46 -11.91 2.06
CA HIS A 67 -9.06 -11.74 2.43
C HIS A 67 -8.81 -10.29 2.84
N ALA A 68 -8.54 -10.07 4.11
CA ALA A 68 -8.52 -8.72 4.69
C ALA A 68 -7.51 -7.76 4.04
N ALA A 69 -6.37 -8.28 3.57
CA ALA A 69 -5.33 -7.47 2.94
C ALA A 69 -5.56 -7.22 1.43
N ASN A 70 -6.43 -8.01 0.78
CA ASN A 70 -6.80 -7.84 -0.63
C ASN A 70 -8.15 -8.47 -0.93
N PRO A 71 -9.26 -7.82 -0.58
CA PRO A 71 -10.60 -8.38 -0.81
C PRO A 71 -10.98 -8.57 -2.28
N CYS A 72 -10.34 -7.83 -3.19
CA CYS A 72 -10.63 -7.90 -4.63
C CYS A 72 -9.71 -8.85 -5.40
N GLY A 73 -8.76 -9.50 -4.73
CA GLY A 73 -7.77 -10.36 -5.35
C GLY A 73 -8.29 -11.69 -5.87
N SER A 74 -7.38 -12.56 -6.23
CA SER A 74 -7.69 -13.90 -6.74
C SER A 74 -6.88 -14.97 -6.02
N GLY A 75 -7.45 -16.19 -5.97
CA GLY A 75 -6.75 -17.37 -5.45
C GLY A 75 -6.93 -17.66 -3.96
N TRP A 76 -7.46 -16.75 -3.16
CA TRP A 76 -7.77 -16.99 -1.76
C TRP A 76 -9.17 -17.58 -1.58
N PHE A 77 -9.29 -18.48 -0.60
CA PHE A 77 -10.56 -19.09 -0.24
C PHE A 77 -10.72 -19.16 1.27
N ALA A 78 -11.87 -18.76 1.78
CA ALA A 78 -12.27 -19.08 3.13
C ALA A 78 -12.56 -20.59 3.22
N GLY A 79 -11.87 -21.29 4.09
CA GLY A 79 -12.06 -22.72 4.33
C GLY A 79 -11.67 -23.67 3.18
N ALA A 80 -12.05 -24.94 3.31
CA ALA A 80 -11.69 -25.98 2.34
C ALA A 80 -12.63 -26.03 1.11
N ALA A 81 -13.76 -25.36 1.11
CA ALA A 81 -14.69 -25.33 0.00
C ALA A 81 -14.47 -24.14 -0.89
N GLN A 82 -14.05 -24.38 -1.98
CA GLN A 82 -13.78 -23.67 -3.21
C GLN A 82 -14.88 -22.70 -3.66
N GLY A 83 -15.05 -21.54 -3.03
CA GLY A 83 -15.96 -20.51 -3.54
C GLY A 83 -17.41 -20.95 -3.84
N GLN A 84 -17.79 -22.12 -3.36
CA GLN A 84 -19.16 -22.60 -3.53
C GLN A 84 -20.05 -21.89 -2.53
N HIS A 85 -21.01 -21.13 -3.04
CA HIS A 85 -22.09 -20.64 -2.19
C HIS A 85 -22.81 -21.87 -1.57
N PRO A 86 -23.02 -21.91 -0.23
CA PRO A 86 -23.65 -23.06 0.44
C PRO A 86 -25.01 -23.49 -0.14
N GLY A 87 -25.71 -22.56 -0.80
CA GLY A 87 -26.96 -22.81 -1.50
C GLY A 87 -26.83 -23.17 -2.97
N ALA A 88 -25.63 -23.23 -3.54
CA ALA A 88 -25.44 -23.60 -4.93
C ALA A 88 -25.68 -25.11 -5.09
N ARG A 89 -26.77 -25.48 -5.76
CA ARG A 89 -27.14 -26.88 -6.05
C ARG A 89 -26.24 -27.54 -7.09
N HIS A 90 -25.36 -26.78 -7.71
CA HIS A 90 -24.39 -27.25 -8.68
C HIS A 90 -23.00 -26.82 -8.21
N ALA A 91 -22.11 -27.81 -8.03
CA ALA A 91 -20.70 -27.55 -7.92
C ALA A 91 -20.26 -26.66 -9.08
N VAL A 92 -19.61 -25.54 -8.79
CA VAL A 92 -18.99 -24.74 -9.84
C VAL A 92 -17.82 -25.58 -10.35
N GLU A 93 -18.05 -26.31 -11.44
CA GLU A 93 -17.03 -27.13 -12.13
C GLU A 93 -15.94 -26.29 -12.79
N GLN A 94 -15.93 -25.00 -12.58
CA GLN A 94 -14.95 -24.13 -13.20
C GLN A 94 -13.68 -24.05 -12.33
N PRO A 95 -12.51 -24.17 -12.95
CA PRO A 95 -11.24 -23.95 -12.26
C PRO A 95 -11.21 -22.54 -11.68
N PHE A 96 -10.79 -22.42 -10.43
CA PHE A 96 -10.77 -21.17 -9.71
C PHE A 96 -9.53 -20.35 -10.09
N PRO A 97 -9.65 -19.06 -10.43
CA PRO A 97 -8.50 -18.28 -10.87
C PRO A 97 -7.42 -18.19 -9.80
N GLY A 98 -6.19 -18.44 -10.20
CA GLY A 98 -5.00 -18.22 -9.40
C GLY A 98 -4.44 -16.82 -9.60
N PRO A 99 -3.62 -16.30 -8.66
CA PRO A 99 -2.98 -15.01 -8.83
C PRO A 99 -1.96 -15.03 -9.96
N GLN A 100 -1.78 -13.88 -10.60
CA GLN A 100 -0.79 -13.66 -11.65
C GLN A 100 0.35 -12.74 -11.19
N ILE A 101 0.20 -12.09 -10.05
CA ILE A 101 1.18 -11.19 -9.42
C ILE A 101 1.56 -11.76 -8.08
N GLU A 102 2.85 -11.99 -7.88
CA GLU A 102 3.42 -12.59 -6.67
C GLU A 102 4.71 -11.90 -6.26
N HIS A 103 5.12 -12.09 -5.01
CA HIS A 103 6.48 -11.78 -4.58
C HIS A 103 7.47 -12.72 -5.29
N ALA A 104 8.57 -12.17 -5.80
CA ALA A 104 9.54 -12.96 -6.57
C ALA A 104 10.21 -14.05 -5.73
N ASP A 105 10.49 -13.76 -4.47
CA ASP A 105 11.14 -14.62 -3.48
C ASP A 105 10.17 -15.50 -2.67
N ALA A 106 8.86 -15.22 -2.76
CA ALA A 106 7.82 -15.99 -2.10
C ALA A 106 6.67 -16.33 -3.06
N PRO A 107 6.94 -17.07 -4.15
CA PRO A 107 5.91 -17.44 -5.09
C PRO A 107 4.88 -18.36 -4.44
N LEU A 108 3.62 -18.21 -4.82
CA LEU A 108 2.52 -18.98 -4.27
C LEU A 108 2.68 -20.47 -4.57
N SER A 109 2.49 -21.26 -3.56
CA SER A 109 2.49 -22.74 -3.63
C SER A 109 1.39 -23.28 -2.72
N GLN A 110 1.12 -24.56 -2.82
CA GLN A 110 0.20 -25.22 -1.91
C GLN A 110 0.65 -25.17 -0.45
N ALA A 111 1.94 -25.14 -0.20
CA ALA A 111 2.49 -25.14 1.16
C ALA A 111 2.36 -23.79 1.87
N ASN A 112 2.24 -22.67 1.13
CA ASN A 112 2.23 -21.32 1.70
C ASN A 112 0.97 -20.52 1.38
N HIS A 113 -0.06 -21.11 0.76
CA HIS A 113 -1.22 -20.37 0.30
C HIS A 113 -2.05 -19.76 1.44
N GLU A 114 -1.99 -20.31 2.65
CA GLU A 114 -2.72 -19.75 3.81
C GLU A 114 -2.06 -18.48 4.35
N ASP A 115 -0.72 -18.42 4.28
CA ASP A 115 0.09 -17.31 4.78
C ASP A 115 0.51 -16.32 3.67
N ALA A 116 0.12 -16.58 2.43
CA ALA A 116 0.51 -15.77 1.30
C ALA A 116 -0.03 -14.34 1.43
N ARG A 117 0.80 -13.38 1.08
CA ARG A 117 0.43 -11.96 1.11
C ARG A 117 0.20 -11.43 -0.30
N PRO A 118 -0.72 -10.47 -0.47
CA PRO A 118 -0.84 -9.77 -1.73
C PRO A 118 0.48 -9.10 -2.12
N ALA A 119 0.83 -9.19 -3.39
CA ALA A 119 1.99 -8.49 -3.95
C ALA A 119 1.51 -7.41 -4.92
N GLY A 120 2.17 -6.25 -4.94
CA GLY A 120 1.78 -5.17 -5.83
C GLY A 120 2.60 -3.91 -5.61
N PHE A 121 2.47 -2.96 -6.53
CA PHE A 121 3.05 -1.62 -6.42
C PHE A 121 1.99 -0.54 -6.12
N ALA A 122 0.71 -0.85 -6.31
CA ALA A 122 -0.37 0.11 -6.15
C ALA A 122 -0.65 0.45 -4.67
N PRO A 123 -1.27 1.60 -4.40
CA PRO A 123 -1.69 1.98 -3.05
C PRO A 123 -2.62 0.97 -2.39
N ILE A 124 -2.43 0.73 -1.11
CA ILE A 124 -3.33 -0.08 -0.28
C ILE A 124 -4.57 0.75 0.06
N ALA A 125 -5.74 0.22 -0.22
CA ALA A 125 -6.99 0.92 0.08
C ALA A 125 -7.20 1.10 1.59
N ARG A 126 -7.83 2.21 1.99
CA ARG A 126 -8.03 2.57 3.40
C ARG A 126 -8.85 1.58 4.21
N PHE A 127 -9.68 0.77 3.56
CA PHE A 127 -10.53 -0.25 4.17
C PHE A 127 -9.93 -1.67 4.10
N TRP A 128 -8.67 -1.81 3.66
CA TRP A 128 -7.92 -3.06 3.68
C TRP A 128 -6.95 -3.11 4.85
N GLN A 129 -6.64 -4.32 5.31
CA GLN A 129 -5.54 -4.50 6.26
C GLN A 129 -4.17 -4.29 5.57
N PRO A 130 -3.16 -3.71 6.27
CA PRO A 130 -3.22 -3.37 7.70
C PRO A 130 -3.85 -2.00 8.01
N ARG A 131 -4.14 -1.16 7.02
CA ARG A 131 -4.60 0.23 7.23
C ARG A 131 -5.86 0.33 8.07
N LEU A 132 -6.84 -0.54 7.80
CA LEU A 132 -8.12 -0.52 8.54
C LEU A 132 -7.93 -0.68 10.07
N ALA A 133 -6.94 -1.47 10.50
CA ALA A 133 -6.64 -1.64 11.92
C ALA A 133 -6.11 -0.37 12.59
N LEU A 134 -5.60 0.58 11.81
CA LEU A 134 -5.02 1.84 12.28
C LEU A 134 -6.05 3.00 12.25
N ALA A 135 -7.26 2.74 11.75
CA ALA A 135 -8.30 3.76 11.59
C ALA A 135 -8.88 4.26 12.92
N GLY A 136 -8.68 3.52 14.02
CA GLY A 136 -9.28 3.80 15.32
C GLY A 136 -10.72 3.28 15.45
N THR A 137 -11.26 3.36 16.66
CA THR A 137 -12.58 2.82 17.02
C THR A 137 -13.63 3.93 17.10
N TYR A 138 -14.59 3.89 16.18
CA TYR A 138 -15.70 4.85 16.07
C TYR A 138 -17.03 4.19 16.49
N ASP A 139 -17.08 3.76 17.73
CA ASP A 139 -18.27 3.12 18.34
C ASP A 139 -19.37 4.13 18.71
N ASP A 140 -20.46 3.65 19.30
CA ASP A 140 -21.55 4.51 19.71
C ASP A 140 -21.17 5.47 20.85
N ALA A 141 -20.25 5.08 21.72
CA ALA A 141 -19.73 5.94 22.77
C ALA A 141 -18.91 7.11 22.20
N TRP A 142 -18.08 6.84 21.17
CA TRP A 142 -17.38 7.90 20.45
C TRP A 142 -18.35 8.85 19.76
N ARG A 143 -19.36 8.33 19.04
CA ARG A 143 -20.38 9.14 18.34
C ARG A 143 -21.17 10.01 19.29
N GLU A 144 -21.52 9.49 20.47
CA GLU A 144 -22.25 10.24 21.50
C GLU A 144 -21.42 11.42 22.02
N ARG A 145 -20.14 11.21 22.31
CA ARG A 145 -19.23 12.29 22.78
C ARG A 145 -19.05 13.40 21.76
N HIS A 146 -19.16 13.08 20.45
CA HIS A 146 -18.89 14.02 19.36
C HIS A 146 -20.17 14.51 18.65
N ARG A 147 -21.34 14.22 19.18
CA ARG A 147 -22.65 14.52 18.55
C ARG A 147 -22.82 16.01 18.20
N ASP A 148 -22.40 16.90 19.08
CA ASP A 148 -22.62 18.34 18.97
C ASP A 148 -21.33 19.10 18.55
N GLN A 149 -20.30 18.39 18.11
CA GLN A 149 -19.06 19.03 17.68
C GLN A 149 -19.12 19.40 16.18
N PRO A 150 -18.68 20.61 15.82
CA PRO A 150 -18.71 21.08 14.42
C PRO A 150 -17.69 20.37 13.52
N TYR A 151 -16.71 19.70 14.09
CA TYR A 151 -15.71 18.86 13.44
C TYR A 151 -15.47 17.62 14.29
N MET A 152 -15.05 16.56 13.62
CA MET A 152 -14.77 15.28 14.28
C MET A 152 -13.26 15.15 14.50
N ASP A 153 -12.88 14.94 15.75
CA ASP A 153 -11.53 14.49 16.09
C ASP A 153 -11.35 13.01 15.68
N TYR A 154 -10.12 12.59 15.57
CA TYR A 154 -9.82 11.17 15.43
C TYR A 154 -10.17 10.42 16.72
N ALA A 155 -10.43 9.11 16.60
CA ALA A 155 -10.59 8.25 17.76
C ALA A 155 -9.30 8.24 18.60
N GLU A 156 -9.41 8.00 19.92
CA GLU A 156 -8.27 8.01 20.84
C GLU A 156 -7.20 6.96 20.47
N ASP A 157 -7.62 5.87 19.85
CA ASP A 157 -6.76 4.78 19.35
C ASP A 157 -6.42 4.90 17.85
N PHE A 158 -6.66 6.06 17.24
CA PHE A 158 -6.23 6.34 15.85
C PHE A 158 -4.70 6.36 15.75
N ASP A 159 -4.17 5.66 14.78
CA ASP A 159 -2.74 5.65 14.48
C ASP A 159 -2.46 6.38 13.15
N GLU A 160 -1.54 7.36 13.17
CA GLU A 160 -1.14 8.13 11.97
C GLU A 160 -0.58 7.24 10.84
N GLY A 161 -0.12 6.03 11.15
CA GLY A 161 0.23 5.01 10.16
C GLY A 161 -0.91 4.68 9.20
N PHE A 162 -2.17 4.99 9.56
CA PHE A 162 -3.32 4.91 8.65
C PHE A 162 -3.12 5.70 7.36
N PHE A 163 -2.38 6.80 7.38
CA PHE A 163 -2.09 7.60 6.19
C PHE A 163 -1.03 6.98 5.28
N GLN A 164 -0.26 6.00 5.78
CA GLN A 164 0.67 5.24 4.96
C GLN A 164 -0.09 4.25 4.07
N TYR A 165 -0.12 4.50 2.77
CA TYR A 165 -0.85 3.68 1.81
C TYR A 165 0.06 2.88 0.85
N ALA A 166 1.37 3.06 0.91
CA ALA A 166 2.29 2.19 0.19
C ALA A 166 2.28 0.77 0.78
N PRO A 167 2.48 -0.27 -0.04
CA PRO A 167 2.78 -1.59 0.48
C PRO A 167 3.95 -1.55 1.46
N ALA A 168 3.91 -2.40 2.50
CA ALA A 168 4.91 -2.36 3.58
C ALA A 168 6.36 -2.53 3.09
N ASP A 169 6.55 -3.28 2.01
CA ASP A 169 7.82 -3.48 1.32
C ASP A 169 8.23 -2.32 0.38
N GLN A 170 7.45 -1.25 0.34
CA GLN A 170 7.75 0.01 -0.36
C GLN A 170 7.91 1.20 0.60
N VAL A 171 7.96 0.94 1.90
CA VAL A 171 8.17 1.97 2.91
C VAL A 171 9.67 2.08 3.21
N VAL A 172 10.24 3.25 2.94
CA VAL A 172 11.65 3.54 3.24
C VAL A 172 11.79 3.95 4.70
N ALA A 173 12.56 3.20 5.47
CA ALA A 173 12.83 3.54 6.86
C ALA A 173 13.55 4.90 6.96
N GLY A 174 13.01 5.80 7.80
CA GLY A 174 13.53 7.16 7.95
C GLY A 174 13.06 8.15 6.87
N GLY A 175 12.30 7.69 5.88
CA GLY A 175 11.75 8.50 4.80
C GLY A 175 12.74 8.81 3.67
N LEU A 176 12.25 9.53 2.67
CA LEU A 176 13.02 9.98 1.52
C LEU A 176 13.50 11.43 1.73
N ARG A 177 14.64 11.76 1.11
CA ARG A 177 15.23 13.11 1.21
C ARG A 177 14.88 14.00 0.00
N GLY A 178 14.46 13.37 -1.12
CA GLY A 178 14.12 14.08 -2.35
C GLY A 178 15.28 14.23 -3.34
N ASP A 179 16.39 13.51 -3.16
CA ASP A 179 17.52 13.45 -4.10
C ASP A 179 17.86 12.04 -4.58
N GLU A 180 17.02 11.08 -4.25
CA GLU A 180 17.17 9.69 -4.63
C GLU A 180 17.03 9.50 -6.14
N THR A 181 17.66 8.43 -6.64
CA THR A 181 17.45 7.92 -7.99
C THR A 181 16.51 6.74 -7.95
N LEU A 182 15.46 6.81 -8.74
CA LEU A 182 14.47 5.74 -8.93
C LEU A 182 14.84 4.96 -10.18
N ARG A 183 14.90 3.64 -10.08
CA ARG A 183 15.10 2.74 -11.22
C ARG A 183 13.94 1.75 -11.29
N LEU A 184 13.37 1.63 -12.49
CA LEU A 184 12.25 0.74 -12.76
C LEU A 184 12.62 -0.13 -13.96
N SER A 185 12.51 -1.44 -13.81
CA SER A 185 12.87 -2.40 -14.85
C SER A 185 11.68 -3.30 -15.19
N GLY A 186 11.55 -3.65 -16.46
CA GLY A 186 10.56 -4.63 -16.93
C GLY A 186 9.12 -4.12 -17.07
N PHE A 187 8.87 -2.82 -16.96
CA PHE A 187 7.53 -2.24 -17.13
C PHE A 187 7.14 -2.07 -18.59
N PHE A 188 8.09 -1.78 -19.47
CA PHE A 188 7.84 -1.56 -20.89
C PHE A 188 8.76 -2.39 -21.77
N ALA A 189 8.20 -2.99 -22.81
CA ALA A 189 9.00 -3.75 -23.79
C ALA A 189 9.96 -2.86 -24.59
N SER A 190 9.59 -1.60 -24.83
CA SER A 190 10.38 -0.63 -25.59
C SER A 190 11.44 0.11 -24.76
N ALA A 191 11.30 0.10 -23.43
CA ALA A 191 12.23 0.75 -22.50
C ALA A 191 12.40 -0.18 -21.29
N PRO A 192 13.34 -1.12 -21.36
CA PRO A 192 13.51 -2.14 -20.30
C PRO A 192 13.87 -1.52 -18.96
N ASP A 193 14.58 -0.41 -18.97
CA ASP A 193 14.99 0.33 -17.78
C ASP A 193 14.61 1.79 -17.89
N LEU A 194 13.94 2.29 -16.87
CA LEU A 194 13.63 3.70 -16.67
C LEU A 194 14.38 4.21 -15.45
N GLU A 195 14.95 5.38 -15.56
CA GLU A 195 15.60 6.05 -14.46
C GLU A 195 15.03 7.46 -14.30
N ALA A 196 14.65 7.82 -13.07
CA ALA A 196 14.23 9.16 -12.71
C ALA A 196 14.96 9.61 -11.46
N ARG A 197 15.51 10.81 -11.47
CA ARG A 197 16.12 11.41 -10.29
C ARG A 197 15.17 12.41 -9.66
N LEU A 198 14.98 12.31 -8.35
CA LEU A 198 14.18 13.28 -7.60
C LEU A 198 14.82 14.67 -7.66
N PRO A 199 14.03 15.76 -7.62
CA PRO A 199 14.48 17.10 -8.03
C PRO A 199 15.38 17.83 -7.03
N ARG A 200 15.75 17.20 -5.94
CA ARG A 200 16.59 17.80 -4.87
C ARG A 200 15.97 19.03 -4.23
N LEU A 201 14.67 18.95 -3.96
CA LEU A 201 13.96 20.01 -3.27
C LEU A 201 13.41 19.51 -1.92
N TRP A 202 13.14 20.49 -1.05
CA TRP A 202 12.30 20.30 0.13
C TRP A 202 11.36 21.49 0.28
N ILE A 203 10.29 21.32 1.04
CA ILE A 203 9.32 22.38 1.29
C ILE A 203 9.50 22.89 2.71
N GLU A 204 9.67 24.21 2.83
CA GLU A 204 9.64 24.93 4.09
C GLU A 204 8.25 25.48 4.31
N ALA A 205 7.67 25.24 5.49
CA ALA A 205 6.42 25.86 5.91
C ALA A 205 6.70 26.93 6.95
N LEU A 206 6.26 28.16 6.70
CA LEU A 206 6.24 29.25 7.66
C LEU A 206 4.83 29.36 8.25
N CYS A 207 4.68 28.94 9.50
CA CYS A 207 3.42 28.97 10.23
C CYS A 207 3.34 30.28 11.05
N ARG A 208 2.22 31.00 10.95
CA ARG A 208 1.94 32.19 11.75
C ARG A 208 0.82 31.89 12.73
N GLY A 209 1.06 32.18 14.00
CA GLY A 209 0.06 32.15 15.06
C GLY A 209 -0.83 33.39 15.09
N GLY A 210 -2.01 33.26 15.71
CA GLY A 210 -2.92 34.38 15.92
C GLY A 210 -2.34 35.49 16.82
N ASP A 211 -1.34 35.18 17.61
CA ASP A 211 -0.57 36.11 18.45
C ASP A 211 0.57 36.84 17.71
N GLY A 212 0.75 36.54 16.42
CA GLY A 212 1.81 37.12 15.58
C GLY A 212 3.14 36.35 15.64
N THR A 213 3.20 35.22 16.33
CA THR A 213 4.39 34.38 16.32
C THR A 213 4.62 33.75 14.94
N GLU A 214 5.88 33.61 14.53
CA GLU A 214 6.27 32.93 13.28
C GLU A 214 7.16 31.74 13.60
N ARG A 215 6.88 30.61 12.97
CA ARG A 215 7.67 29.40 13.11
C ARG A 215 7.92 28.76 11.75
N SER A 216 9.18 28.57 11.40
CA SER A 216 9.58 27.86 10.19
C SER A 216 9.85 26.39 10.51
N THR A 217 9.38 25.49 9.65
CA THR A 217 9.64 24.04 9.78
C THR A 217 9.74 23.39 8.42
N ALA A 218 10.59 22.36 8.32
CA ALA A 218 10.70 21.54 7.10
C ALA A 218 9.57 20.52 7.03
N MET A 219 8.90 20.43 5.89
CA MET A 219 7.96 19.34 5.61
C MET A 219 8.73 18.07 5.24
N LYS A 220 8.19 16.93 5.61
CA LYS A 220 8.74 15.62 5.23
C LYS A 220 8.26 15.23 3.84
N LEU A 221 9.14 14.73 2.99
CA LEU A 221 8.74 14.03 1.77
C LEU A 221 8.10 12.71 2.18
N ASP A 222 6.78 12.68 2.12
CA ASP A 222 5.93 11.60 2.63
C ASP A 222 5.72 10.51 1.57
N THR A 223 5.47 10.91 0.34
CA THR A 223 5.12 10.00 -0.73
C THR A 223 5.75 10.39 -2.06
N VAL A 224 6.28 9.38 -2.75
CA VAL A 224 6.64 9.44 -4.17
C VAL A 224 5.69 8.53 -4.92
N HIS A 225 4.84 9.10 -5.77
CA HIS A 225 3.92 8.34 -6.60
C HIS A 225 4.39 8.42 -8.06
N ILE A 226 4.64 7.26 -8.66
CA ILE A 226 5.08 7.12 -10.05
C ILE A 226 3.88 6.70 -10.88
N ASP A 227 3.45 7.58 -11.78
CA ASP A 227 2.41 7.32 -12.76
C ASP A 227 3.08 6.96 -14.09
N LEU A 228 3.00 5.67 -14.44
CA LEU A 228 3.63 5.16 -15.66
C LEU A 228 2.77 5.36 -16.91
N ASP A 229 1.48 5.61 -16.74
CA ASP A 229 0.59 5.90 -17.88
C ASP A 229 0.82 7.33 -18.37
N GLU A 230 0.94 8.28 -17.45
CA GLU A 230 1.21 9.69 -17.74
C GLU A 230 2.71 10.03 -17.76
N MET A 231 3.60 9.09 -17.38
CA MET A 231 5.03 9.29 -17.27
C MET A 231 5.39 10.45 -16.32
N LEU A 232 4.73 10.50 -15.17
CA LEU A 232 4.88 11.54 -14.16
C LEU A 232 5.35 10.95 -12.82
N VAL A 233 6.06 11.77 -12.07
CA VAL A 233 6.41 11.51 -10.67
C VAL A 233 5.79 12.60 -9.82
N HIS A 234 4.86 12.21 -8.94
CA HIS A 234 4.21 13.11 -8.00
C HIS A 234 4.91 13.01 -6.65
N LEU A 235 5.26 14.16 -6.08
CA LEU A 235 5.88 14.28 -4.78
C LEU A 235 4.90 14.92 -3.80
N THR A 236 4.70 14.27 -2.66
CA THR A 236 3.83 14.78 -1.60
C THR A 236 4.65 15.03 -0.35
N TRP A 237 4.63 16.26 0.13
CA TRP A 237 5.21 16.63 1.43
C TRP A 237 4.11 16.74 2.47
N ARG A 238 4.40 16.30 3.68
CA ARG A 238 3.47 16.34 4.82
C ARG A 238 4.07 17.13 5.98
N LEU A 239 3.22 17.88 6.63
CA LEU A 239 3.48 18.53 7.89
C LEU A 239 2.31 18.26 8.83
N THR A 240 2.61 17.79 10.04
CA THR A 240 1.65 17.72 11.14
C THR A 240 1.90 18.93 12.04
N LEU A 241 0.88 19.74 12.24
CA LEU A 241 0.92 20.88 13.14
C LEU A 241 0.29 20.49 14.47
N ASP A 242 0.91 20.94 15.58
CA ASP A 242 0.29 20.82 16.89
C ASP A 242 -0.92 21.77 16.97
N GLN A 243 -2.05 21.24 17.39
CA GLN A 243 -3.29 22.00 17.56
C GLN A 243 -3.13 23.19 18.55
N ALA A 244 -2.21 23.07 19.51
CA ALA A 244 -1.92 24.13 20.49
C ALA A 244 -1.29 25.39 19.87
N LEU A 245 -0.86 25.34 18.59
CA LEU A 245 -0.17 26.47 17.96
C LEU A 245 -1.10 27.59 17.47
N ASP A 246 -2.42 27.44 17.54
CA ASP A 246 -3.39 28.43 17.01
C ASP A 246 -2.95 29.03 15.65
N THR A 247 -2.54 28.15 14.73
CA THR A 247 -1.99 28.56 13.44
C THR A 247 -3.08 29.16 12.56
N VAL A 248 -2.94 30.43 12.18
CA VAL A 248 -3.91 31.17 11.36
C VAL A 248 -3.49 31.28 9.89
N ALA A 249 -2.21 31.09 9.58
CA ALA A 249 -1.70 31.10 8.21
C ALA A 249 -0.47 30.21 8.06
N VAL A 250 -0.33 29.61 6.88
CA VAL A 250 0.85 28.81 6.49
C VAL A 250 1.28 29.24 5.10
N ASP A 251 2.52 29.71 4.96
CA ASP A 251 3.16 29.96 3.67
C ASP A 251 4.13 28.82 3.35
N LEU A 252 4.13 28.37 2.12
CA LEU A 252 5.00 27.28 1.65
C LEU A 252 6.07 27.83 0.72
N PHE A 253 7.31 27.44 0.96
CA PHE A 253 8.46 27.83 0.15
C PHE A 253 9.22 26.59 -0.35
N GLU A 254 9.44 26.54 -1.64
CA GLU A 254 10.32 25.57 -2.25
C GLU A 254 11.79 25.94 -2.00
N ARG A 255 12.59 24.97 -1.56
CA ARG A 255 14.01 25.13 -1.25
C ARG A 255 14.84 24.06 -1.94
N ALA A 256 15.97 24.43 -2.46
CA ALA A 256 16.94 23.46 -2.97
C ALA A 256 17.68 22.76 -1.82
N LEU A 257 17.89 21.44 -1.96
CA LEU A 257 18.74 20.71 -1.02
C LEU A 257 20.20 21.18 -1.15
N PRO A 258 20.89 21.43 -0.03
CA PRO A 258 22.30 21.79 -0.04
C PRO A 258 23.15 20.76 -0.77
N GLN A 259 24.18 21.22 -1.50
CA GLN A 259 25.15 20.31 -2.12
C GLN A 259 26.08 19.75 -1.03
N GLY A 260 26.18 18.43 -0.93
CA GLY A 260 27.28 17.77 -0.20
C GLY A 260 27.04 17.41 1.27
N ILE A 261 25.84 17.55 1.83
CA ILE A 261 25.55 17.07 3.19
C ILE A 261 24.74 15.78 3.10
N GLY A 262 25.36 14.66 3.42
CA GLY A 262 24.70 13.36 3.55
C GLY A 262 23.90 13.26 4.85
N GLY A 263 22.81 13.98 4.96
CA GLY A 263 21.83 13.92 6.04
C GLY A 263 20.59 14.74 5.69
N ALA A 264 19.40 14.26 6.07
CA ALA A 264 18.22 15.12 6.08
C ALA A 264 18.58 16.39 6.87
N PRO A 265 18.07 17.59 6.51
CA PRO A 265 18.21 18.75 7.37
C PRO A 265 17.68 18.34 8.75
N ALA A 266 18.57 18.32 9.75
CA ALA A 266 18.14 18.15 11.14
C ALA A 266 17.01 19.15 11.37
N ALA A 267 15.93 18.71 12.02
CA ALA A 267 14.87 19.62 12.43
C ALA A 267 15.58 20.84 13.03
N MET A 268 15.48 21.99 12.38
CA MET A 268 16.14 23.20 12.86
C MET A 268 15.55 23.48 14.22
N GLU A 269 16.37 23.27 15.26
CA GLU A 269 16.03 23.66 16.62
C GLU A 269 15.64 25.13 16.61
N THR A 270 14.55 25.39 17.27
CA THR A 270 14.00 26.71 17.55
C THR A 270 15.10 27.65 18.04
N ILE A 271 15.47 28.62 17.23
CA ILE A 271 16.18 29.79 17.75
C ILE A 271 15.10 30.66 18.41
N GLY A 272 15.24 30.81 19.73
CA GLY A 272 14.33 31.55 20.59
C GLY A 272 14.28 33.07 20.30
#